data_c350303937149d8d64fd600e6d0839c3
#
_entry.id   c350303937149d8d64fd600e6d0839c3
#
_cell.length_a   1.000
_cell.length_b   1.000
_cell.length_c   1.000
_cell.angle_alpha   90.00
_cell.angle_beta   90.00
_cell.angle_gamma   90.00
#
_symmetry.space_group_name_H-M   'P 1'
#
loop_
_entity.id
_entity.type
_entity.pdbx_description
1 polymer ?
#
loop_
_entity_poly.entity_id
_entity_poly.type
_entity_poly.pdbx_seq_one_letter_code
_entity_poly.pdbx_strand_id
1 'polypeptide(L)'
;FYLRNKAGRAAIISNLKRIYAARGVVPAEAALSGLSRKTFQYFGKYLIDFFRYARLTPDEVRKRVSLQHLDHLQQCMALNRGVLVLTAHFGNWELGGAAVTALGYKVNALVLPARLERLNQMFQKQREKRGVKLIPVNRSAVLSVIRCLKNGEIVAVLGDRDFTGKDDRIEFFGE
;
A
#
# COMPACT_ATOMS: atom_id res chain seq x y z
N PHE A 1 -6.99 -14.24 -15.99
CA PHE A 1 -6.54 -12.83 -15.87
C PHE A 1 -5.16 -12.63 -16.51
N TYR A 2 -4.12 -13.40 -16.11
CA TYR A 2 -2.75 -13.28 -16.64
C TYR A 2 -2.69 -13.35 -18.17
N LEU A 3 -3.33 -14.34 -18.79
CA LEU A 3 -3.29 -14.55 -20.25
C LEU A 3 -3.95 -13.39 -21.03
N ARG A 4 -4.99 -12.78 -20.49
CA ARG A 4 -5.73 -11.69 -21.12
C ARG A 4 -5.11 -10.30 -20.91
N ASN A 5 -4.30 -10.11 -19.86
CA ASN A 5 -3.71 -8.80 -19.54
C ASN A 5 -2.34 -8.63 -20.22
N LYS A 6 -2.34 -8.43 -21.54
CA LYS A 6 -1.10 -8.22 -22.31
C LYS A 6 -0.32 -6.98 -21.86
N ALA A 7 -1.00 -5.85 -21.65
CA ALA A 7 -0.38 -4.60 -21.23
C ALA A 7 0.30 -4.73 -19.85
N GLY A 8 -0.37 -5.33 -18.87
CA GLY A 8 0.21 -5.55 -17.56
C GLY A 8 1.44 -6.47 -17.59
N ARG A 9 1.41 -7.53 -18.42
CA ARG A 9 2.61 -8.38 -18.60
C ARG A 9 3.77 -7.61 -19.21
N ALA A 10 3.52 -6.80 -20.24
CA ALA A 10 4.54 -6.00 -20.89
C ALA A 10 5.16 -4.99 -19.92
N ALA A 11 4.35 -4.31 -19.11
CA ALA A 11 4.83 -3.38 -18.09
C ALA A 11 5.70 -4.07 -17.03
N ILE A 12 5.27 -5.22 -16.51
CA ILE A 12 6.06 -5.99 -15.55
C ILE A 12 7.40 -6.42 -16.15
N ILE A 13 7.39 -6.95 -17.39
CA ILE A 13 8.62 -7.40 -18.06
C ILE A 13 9.55 -6.21 -18.29
N SER A 14 9.04 -5.05 -18.72
CA SER A 14 9.81 -3.82 -18.89
C SER A 14 10.48 -3.40 -17.58
N ASN A 15 9.75 -3.37 -16.47
CA ASN A 15 10.31 -3.03 -15.16
C ASN A 15 11.36 -4.04 -14.70
N LEU A 16 11.12 -5.34 -14.91
CA LEU A 16 12.11 -6.37 -14.58
C LEU A 16 13.39 -6.20 -15.38
N LYS A 17 13.32 -5.91 -16.69
CA LYS A 17 14.49 -5.66 -17.53
C LYS A 17 15.34 -4.51 -16.98
N ARG A 18 14.72 -3.39 -16.54
CA ARG A 18 15.42 -2.26 -15.91
C ARG A 18 16.14 -2.67 -14.63
N ILE A 19 15.44 -3.37 -13.73
CA ILE A 19 16.02 -3.84 -12.46
C ILE A 19 17.24 -4.74 -12.71
N TYR A 20 17.15 -5.64 -13.67
CA TYR A 20 18.26 -6.53 -14.00
C TYR A 20 19.41 -5.78 -14.69
N ALA A 21 19.11 -4.83 -15.57
CA ALA A 21 20.11 -3.99 -16.23
C ALA A 21 20.92 -3.18 -15.22
N ALA A 22 20.26 -2.57 -14.23
CA ALA A 22 20.94 -1.85 -13.14
C ALA A 22 21.87 -2.73 -12.29
N ARG A 23 21.69 -4.05 -12.34
CA ARG A 23 22.56 -5.04 -11.68
C ARG A 23 23.61 -5.64 -12.62
N GLY A 24 23.72 -5.15 -13.85
CA GLY A 24 24.61 -5.70 -14.88
C GLY A 24 24.24 -7.12 -15.35
N VAL A 25 22.99 -7.52 -15.20
CA VAL A 25 22.51 -8.86 -15.53
C VAL A 25 21.54 -8.81 -16.71
N VAL A 26 21.71 -9.69 -17.68
CA VAL A 26 20.76 -9.90 -18.79
C VAL A 26 19.96 -11.18 -18.52
N PRO A 27 18.70 -11.08 -18.09
CA PRO A 27 17.89 -12.25 -17.78
C PRO A 27 17.39 -12.93 -19.07
N ALA A 28 17.31 -14.27 -19.04
CA ALA A 28 16.67 -15.02 -20.11
C ALA A 28 15.15 -14.67 -20.19
N GLU A 29 14.60 -14.65 -21.39
CA GLU A 29 13.16 -14.35 -21.61
C GLU A 29 12.22 -15.31 -20.85
N ALA A 30 12.60 -16.58 -20.74
CA ALA A 30 11.84 -17.57 -19.95
C ALA A 30 11.79 -17.19 -18.46
N ALA A 31 12.89 -16.67 -17.89
CA ALA A 31 12.95 -16.20 -16.50
C ALA A 31 12.05 -14.97 -16.30
N LEU A 32 12.08 -14.00 -17.22
CA LEU A 32 11.21 -12.82 -17.20
C LEU A 32 9.73 -13.20 -17.27
N SER A 33 9.37 -14.14 -18.13
CA SER A 33 8.01 -14.66 -18.27
C SER A 33 7.56 -15.35 -16.99
N GLY A 34 8.43 -16.18 -16.38
CA GLY A 34 8.18 -16.85 -15.11
C GLY A 34 7.96 -15.86 -13.96
N LEU A 35 8.81 -14.84 -13.85
CA LEU A 35 8.68 -13.78 -12.83
C LEU A 35 7.41 -12.93 -13.03
N SER A 36 7.09 -12.59 -14.28
CA SER A 36 5.84 -11.90 -14.60
C SER A 36 4.62 -12.70 -14.15
N ARG A 37 4.59 -14.00 -14.40
CA ARG A 37 3.52 -14.89 -13.92
C ARG A 37 3.43 -14.93 -12.40
N LYS A 38 4.58 -15.03 -11.71
CA LYS A 38 4.64 -14.97 -10.24
C LYS A 38 4.09 -13.66 -9.70
N THR A 39 4.40 -12.53 -10.33
CA THR A 39 3.86 -11.20 -9.92
C THR A 39 2.34 -11.20 -9.94
N PHE A 40 1.71 -11.71 -10.99
CA PHE A 40 0.26 -11.84 -11.04
C PHE A 40 -0.30 -12.81 -9.98
N GLN A 41 0.41 -13.90 -9.70
CA GLN A 41 0.02 -14.84 -8.65
C GLN A 41 0.08 -14.19 -7.26
N TYR A 42 1.14 -13.43 -6.96
CA TYR A 42 1.26 -12.69 -5.70
C TYR A 42 0.18 -11.62 -5.56
N PHE A 43 -0.15 -10.91 -6.64
CA PHE A 43 -1.27 -9.98 -6.61
C PHE A 43 -2.61 -10.68 -6.32
N GLY A 44 -2.83 -11.87 -6.90
CA GLY A 44 -4.01 -12.70 -6.58
C GLY A 44 -4.04 -13.12 -5.10
N LYS A 45 -2.90 -13.54 -4.55
CA LYS A 45 -2.78 -13.86 -3.11
C LYS A 45 -3.07 -12.65 -2.23
N TYR A 46 -2.51 -11.47 -2.58
CA TYR A 46 -2.79 -10.22 -1.88
C TYR A 46 -4.29 -9.91 -1.83
N LEU A 47 -5.02 -10.07 -2.95
CA LEU A 47 -6.47 -9.86 -2.97
C LEU A 47 -7.22 -10.86 -2.07
N ILE A 48 -6.85 -12.13 -2.10
CA ILE A 48 -7.43 -13.16 -1.23
C ILE A 48 -7.19 -12.80 0.24
N ASP A 49 -5.97 -12.43 0.58
CA ASP A 49 -5.60 -12.04 1.94
C ASP A 49 -6.35 -10.78 2.37
N PHE A 50 -6.47 -9.79 1.49
CA PHE A 50 -7.24 -8.58 1.77
C PHE A 50 -8.66 -8.88 2.25
N PHE A 51 -9.36 -9.83 1.62
CA PHE A 51 -10.71 -10.23 2.03
C PHE A 51 -10.73 -11.16 3.24
N ARG A 52 -9.74 -12.03 3.37
CA ARG A 52 -9.63 -12.92 4.54
C ARG A 52 -9.34 -12.14 5.82
N TYR A 53 -8.40 -11.22 5.77
CA TYR A 53 -8.01 -10.43 6.94
C TYR A 53 -9.14 -9.52 7.44
N ALA A 54 -10.10 -9.16 6.59
CA ALA A 54 -11.28 -8.42 7.04
C ALA A 54 -12.16 -9.18 8.04
N ARG A 55 -11.95 -10.50 8.17
CA ARG A 55 -12.68 -11.36 9.10
C ARG A 55 -11.92 -11.63 10.39
N LEU A 56 -10.66 -11.24 10.48
CA LEU A 56 -9.84 -11.46 11.66
C LEU A 56 -10.21 -10.46 12.76
N THR A 57 -10.22 -10.94 13.99
CA THR A 57 -10.28 -10.08 15.18
C THR A 57 -8.95 -9.33 15.37
N PRO A 58 -8.92 -8.23 16.14
CA PRO A 58 -7.67 -7.56 16.47
C PRO A 58 -6.62 -8.50 17.11
N ASP A 59 -7.05 -9.43 17.95
CA ASP A 59 -6.17 -10.42 18.58
C ASP A 59 -5.55 -11.37 17.56
N GLU A 60 -6.34 -11.84 16.59
CA GLU A 60 -5.82 -12.69 15.53
C GLU A 60 -4.84 -11.94 14.62
N VAL A 61 -5.05 -10.65 14.37
CA VAL A 61 -4.10 -9.81 13.64
C VAL A 61 -2.80 -9.69 14.43
N ARG A 62 -2.85 -9.36 15.73
CA ARG A 62 -1.67 -9.25 16.60
C ARG A 62 -0.86 -10.55 16.66
N LYS A 63 -1.51 -11.71 16.65
CA LYS A 63 -0.82 -13.02 16.64
C LYS A 63 -0.13 -13.34 15.31
N ARG A 64 -0.58 -12.75 14.19
CA ARG A 64 -0.09 -13.05 12.83
C ARG A 64 0.93 -12.05 12.30
N VAL A 65 0.97 -10.84 12.87
CA VAL A 65 1.83 -9.75 12.42
C VAL A 65 2.80 -9.38 13.52
N SER A 66 4.07 -9.58 13.26
CA SER A 66 5.15 -9.06 14.10
C SER A 66 5.54 -7.67 13.61
N LEU A 67 5.45 -6.67 14.49
CA LEU A 67 5.88 -5.31 14.21
C LEU A 67 7.28 -5.11 14.79
N GLN A 68 8.25 -4.88 13.93
CA GLN A 68 9.62 -4.50 14.32
C GLN A 68 9.70 -2.98 14.47
N HIS A 69 10.56 -2.52 15.36
CA HIS A 69 10.80 -1.08 15.60
C HIS A 69 9.53 -0.28 15.92
N LEU A 70 8.60 -0.89 16.67
CA LEU A 70 7.38 -0.22 17.12
C LEU A 70 7.70 0.97 18.05
N ASP A 71 8.82 0.93 18.72
CA ASP A 71 9.36 2.02 19.53
C ASP A 71 9.49 3.35 18.77
N HIS A 72 9.88 3.31 17.49
CA HIS A 72 9.93 4.52 16.65
C HIS A 72 8.54 5.17 16.51
N LEU A 73 7.51 4.35 16.25
CA LEU A 73 6.14 4.87 16.18
C LEU A 73 5.70 5.43 17.53
N GLN A 74 6.00 4.73 18.63
CA GLN A 74 5.65 5.16 19.99
C GLN A 74 6.30 6.49 20.34
N GLN A 75 7.60 6.67 20.02
CA GLN A 75 8.32 7.93 20.20
C GLN A 75 7.68 9.07 19.42
N CYS A 76 7.33 8.85 18.14
CA CYS A 76 6.65 9.86 17.34
C CYS A 76 5.27 10.22 17.91
N MET A 77 4.50 9.24 18.35
CA MET A 77 3.16 9.47 18.93
C MET A 77 3.22 10.21 20.26
N ALA A 78 4.28 10.00 21.06
CA ALA A 78 4.50 10.70 22.33
C ALA A 78 4.67 12.23 22.16
N LEU A 79 4.98 12.71 20.96
CA LEU A 79 5.06 14.14 20.65
C LEU A 79 3.68 14.83 20.59
N ASN A 80 2.59 14.08 20.65
CA ASN A 80 1.19 14.58 20.59
C ASN A 80 0.87 15.44 19.35
N ARG A 81 1.56 15.21 18.24
CA ARG A 81 1.39 15.98 16.98
C ARG A 81 0.80 15.17 15.83
N GLY A 82 0.41 13.92 16.10
CA GLY A 82 0.06 12.97 15.06
C GLY A 82 1.29 12.52 14.24
N VAL A 83 1.14 11.50 13.42
CA VAL A 83 2.25 10.91 12.66
C VAL A 83 1.85 10.72 11.21
N LEU A 84 2.67 11.23 10.29
CA LEU A 84 2.57 10.91 8.87
C LEU A 84 3.46 9.70 8.58
N VAL A 85 2.85 8.58 8.23
CA VAL A 85 3.54 7.35 7.82
C VAL A 85 3.61 7.31 6.30
N LEU A 86 4.81 7.45 5.77
CA LEU A 86 5.08 7.29 4.34
C LEU A 86 5.53 5.85 4.08
N THR A 87 4.86 5.17 3.15
CA THR A 87 5.19 3.80 2.75
C THR A 87 5.01 3.63 1.23
N ALA A 88 5.18 2.42 0.72
CA ALA A 88 5.04 2.10 -0.69
C ALA A 88 4.08 0.91 -0.90
N HIS A 89 3.67 0.67 -2.15
CA HIS A 89 2.93 -0.53 -2.54
C HIS A 89 3.84 -1.77 -2.50
N PHE A 90 4.36 -2.08 -1.31
CA PHE A 90 5.27 -3.18 -1.06
C PHE A 90 4.66 -4.18 -0.06
N GLY A 91 4.74 -5.47 -0.36
CA GLY A 91 4.16 -6.52 0.48
C GLY A 91 2.66 -6.39 0.69
N ASN A 92 2.19 -6.55 1.93
CA ASN A 92 0.77 -6.40 2.30
C ASN A 92 0.58 -5.19 3.23
N TRP A 93 0.60 -3.99 2.66
CA TRP A 93 0.40 -2.73 3.39
C TRP A 93 -0.97 -2.63 4.08
N GLU A 94 -1.99 -3.30 3.52
CA GLU A 94 -3.33 -3.32 4.13
C GLU A 94 -3.33 -4.05 5.48
N LEU A 95 -2.57 -5.14 5.57
CA LEU A 95 -2.38 -5.85 6.83
C LEU A 95 -1.53 -5.04 7.81
N GLY A 96 -0.55 -4.30 7.31
CA GLY A 96 0.23 -3.35 8.10
C GLY A 96 -0.66 -2.31 8.77
N GLY A 97 -1.55 -1.66 8.02
CA GLY A 97 -2.53 -0.73 8.57
C GLY A 97 -3.46 -1.38 9.61
N ALA A 98 -3.95 -2.60 9.33
CA ALA A 98 -4.77 -3.35 10.27
C ALA A 98 -4.01 -3.73 11.56
N ALA A 99 -2.71 -4.01 11.48
CA ALA A 99 -1.89 -4.32 12.65
C ALA A 99 -1.73 -3.10 13.56
N VAL A 100 -1.52 -1.93 12.99
CA VAL A 100 -1.40 -0.68 13.75
C VAL A 100 -2.73 -0.30 14.41
N THR A 101 -3.86 -0.47 13.72
CA THR A 101 -5.18 -0.26 14.33
C THR A 101 -5.48 -1.28 15.44
N ALA A 102 -5.03 -2.54 15.29
CA ALA A 102 -5.19 -3.56 16.33
C ALA A 102 -4.41 -3.23 17.64
N LEU A 103 -3.42 -2.35 17.57
CA LEU A 103 -2.74 -1.80 18.77
C LEU A 103 -3.48 -0.61 19.39
N GLY A 104 -4.62 -0.21 18.85
CA GLY A 104 -5.43 0.90 19.37
C GLY A 104 -5.16 2.27 18.74
N TYR A 105 -4.24 2.38 17.79
CA TYR A 105 -3.99 3.63 17.08
C TYR A 105 -5.09 3.96 16.08
N LYS A 106 -5.45 5.24 16.00
CA LYS A 106 -6.35 5.74 14.96
C LYS A 106 -5.55 5.94 13.66
N VAL A 107 -5.86 5.14 12.64
CA VAL A 107 -5.19 5.19 11.33
C VAL A 107 -6.13 5.73 10.27
N ASN A 108 -5.67 6.74 9.54
CA ASN A 108 -6.34 7.34 8.40
C ASN A 108 -5.48 7.09 7.15
N ALA A 109 -6.03 6.46 6.12
CA ALA A 109 -5.30 6.18 4.89
C ALA A 109 -5.74 7.14 3.78
N LEU A 110 -4.76 7.78 3.14
CA LEU A 110 -5.02 8.56 1.93
C LEU A 110 -5.24 7.60 0.76
N VAL A 111 -6.39 7.70 0.09
CA VAL A 111 -6.78 6.75 -0.95
C VAL A 111 -7.25 7.43 -2.22
N LEU A 112 -6.82 6.89 -3.37
CA LEU A 112 -7.38 7.27 -4.65
C LEU A 112 -8.65 6.45 -4.89
N PRO A 113 -9.82 7.09 -5.12
CA PRO A 113 -11.04 6.35 -5.43
C PRO A 113 -10.88 5.49 -6.68
N ALA A 114 -11.35 4.25 -6.63
CA ALA A 114 -11.37 3.37 -7.79
C ALA A 114 -12.38 3.87 -8.84
N ARG A 115 -12.09 3.64 -10.13
CA ARG A 115 -12.98 4.06 -11.23
C ARG A 115 -14.36 3.40 -11.18
N LEU A 116 -14.44 2.16 -10.69
CA LEU A 116 -15.68 1.43 -10.54
C LEU A 116 -16.21 1.59 -9.13
N GLU A 117 -17.33 2.30 -8.99
CA GLU A 117 -17.93 2.65 -7.70
C GLU A 117 -18.21 1.42 -6.82
N ARG A 118 -18.72 0.32 -7.39
CA ARG A 118 -18.98 -0.92 -6.64
C ARG A 118 -17.71 -1.52 -6.03
N LEU A 119 -16.59 -1.49 -6.77
CA LEU A 119 -15.30 -1.95 -6.25
C LEU A 119 -14.79 -1.00 -5.18
N ASN A 120 -14.92 0.31 -5.39
CA ASN A 120 -14.54 1.32 -4.43
C ASN A 120 -15.24 1.09 -3.09
N GLN A 121 -16.57 0.97 -3.09
CA GLN A 121 -17.36 0.70 -1.89
C GLN A 121 -16.98 -0.63 -1.21
N MET A 122 -16.70 -1.67 -1.99
CA MET A 122 -16.27 -2.95 -1.44
C MET A 122 -14.93 -2.84 -0.72
N PHE A 123 -13.93 -2.18 -1.31
CA PHE A 123 -12.63 -1.94 -0.67
C PHE A 123 -12.75 -1.05 0.56
N GLN A 124 -13.55 0.02 0.48
CA GLN A 124 -13.81 0.91 1.61
C GLN A 124 -14.39 0.15 2.80
N LYS A 125 -15.47 -0.60 2.60
CA LYS A 125 -16.10 -1.42 3.66
C LYS A 125 -15.11 -2.39 4.33
N GLN A 126 -14.18 -2.97 3.56
CA GLN A 126 -13.17 -3.87 4.13
C GLN A 126 -12.15 -3.14 5.00
N ARG A 127 -11.74 -1.93 4.63
CA ARG A 127 -10.81 -1.10 5.43
C ARG A 127 -11.47 -0.55 6.69
N GLU A 128 -12.70 -0.06 6.57
CA GLU A 128 -13.48 0.45 7.70
C GLU A 128 -13.73 -0.62 8.78
N LYS A 129 -14.01 -1.87 8.37
CA LYS A 129 -14.14 -3.01 9.30
C LYS A 129 -12.89 -3.24 10.14
N ARG A 130 -11.74 -2.75 9.72
CA ARG A 130 -10.45 -2.85 10.42
C ARG A 130 -10.10 -1.61 11.19
N GLY A 131 -11.01 -0.65 11.28
CA GLY A 131 -10.80 0.61 11.96
C GLY A 131 -9.92 1.60 11.21
N VAL A 132 -9.58 1.34 9.93
CA VAL A 132 -8.87 2.29 9.08
C VAL A 132 -9.88 3.25 8.47
N LYS A 133 -9.77 4.53 8.80
CA LYS A 133 -10.55 5.59 8.17
C LYS A 133 -9.91 5.99 6.85
N LEU A 134 -10.73 6.41 5.89
CA LEU A 134 -10.26 6.77 4.56
C LEU A 134 -10.37 8.26 4.31
N ILE A 135 -9.31 8.83 3.74
CA ILE A 135 -9.27 10.20 3.25
C ILE A 135 -9.19 10.13 1.71
N PRO A 136 -10.27 10.37 0.99
CA PRO A 136 -10.23 10.39 -0.48
C PRO A 136 -9.34 11.52 -0.98
N VAL A 137 -8.49 11.23 -1.98
CA VAL A 137 -7.69 12.27 -2.66
C VAL A 137 -8.61 13.17 -3.47
N ASN A 138 -8.85 14.37 -2.94
CA ASN A 138 -9.62 15.45 -3.54
C ASN A 138 -9.11 16.81 -3.04
N ARG A 139 -9.76 17.90 -3.42
CA ARG A 139 -9.36 19.27 -3.02
C ARG A 139 -9.34 19.50 -1.50
N SER A 140 -10.14 18.77 -0.73
CA SER A 140 -10.20 18.89 0.73
C SER A 140 -9.28 17.91 1.48
N ALA A 141 -8.59 17.01 0.77
CA ALA A 141 -7.75 15.97 1.37
C ALA A 141 -6.69 16.55 2.31
N VAL A 142 -6.02 17.64 1.89
CA VAL A 142 -4.97 18.29 2.67
C VAL A 142 -5.52 18.79 4.03
N LEU A 143 -6.68 19.44 4.03
CA LEU A 143 -7.32 19.91 5.26
C LEU A 143 -7.71 18.74 6.19
N SER A 144 -8.15 17.61 5.61
CA SER A 144 -8.49 16.41 6.36
C SER A 144 -7.24 15.79 6.99
N VAL A 145 -6.13 15.72 6.24
CA VAL A 145 -4.83 15.25 6.74
C VAL A 145 -4.36 16.11 7.91
N ILE A 146 -4.36 17.45 7.75
CA ILE A 146 -3.94 18.38 8.80
C ILE A 146 -4.81 18.21 10.06
N ARG A 147 -6.12 18.02 9.89
CA ARG A 147 -7.04 17.80 11.02
C ARG A 147 -6.71 16.50 11.77
N CYS A 148 -6.48 15.40 11.05
CA CYS A 148 -6.11 14.13 11.67
C CYS A 148 -4.79 14.24 12.45
N LEU A 149 -3.78 14.89 11.86
CA LEU A 149 -2.48 15.10 12.54
C LEU A 149 -2.63 15.98 13.77
N LYS A 150 -3.41 17.07 13.72
CA LYS A 150 -3.70 17.92 14.89
C LYS A 150 -4.43 17.17 16.01
N ASN A 151 -5.21 16.15 15.67
CA ASN A 151 -5.89 15.28 16.63
C ASN A 151 -5.00 14.16 17.18
N GLY A 152 -3.71 14.14 16.88
CA GLY A 152 -2.80 13.10 17.33
C GLY A 152 -3.03 11.74 16.65
N GLU A 153 -3.60 11.73 15.44
CA GLU A 153 -3.90 10.50 14.71
C GLU A 153 -2.78 10.17 13.70
N ILE A 154 -2.73 8.93 13.25
CA ILE A 154 -1.82 8.49 12.18
C ILE A 154 -2.47 8.75 10.82
N VAL A 155 -1.71 9.32 9.89
CA VAL A 155 -2.07 9.41 8.48
C VAL A 155 -1.09 8.58 7.67
N ALA A 156 -1.57 7.55 6.98
CA ALA A 156 -0.76 6.67 6.12
C ALA A 156 -0.89 7.06 4.66
N VAL A 157 0.25 7.20 3.98
CA VAL A 157 0.35 7.57 2.57
C VAL A 157 1.24 6.58 1.84
N LEU A 158 0.76 6.06 0.71
CA LEU A 158 1.55 5.30 -0.25
C LEU A 158 2.16 6.30 -1.24
N GLY A 159 3.47 6.57 -1.10
CA GLY A 159 4.15 7.67 -1.79
C GLY A 159 4.89 7.27 -3.08
N ASP A 160 4.74 6.03 -3.52
CA ASP A 160 5.44 5.46 -4.68
C ASP A 160 4.69 5.63 -6.02
N ARG A 161 3.62 6.45 -6.03
CA ARG A 161 2.87 6.76 -7.26
C ARG A 161 2.55 8.25 -7.33
N ASP A 162 2.93 8.89 -8.41
CA ASP A 162 2.49 10.24 -8.72
C ASP A 162 1.08 10.20 -9.36
N PHE A 163 0.18 11.02 -8.81
CA PHE A 163 -1.17 11.24 -9.34
C PHE A 163 -1.39 12.67 -9.80
N THR A 164 -0.35 13.52 -9.66
CA THR A 164 -0.47 14.95 -9.96
C THR A 164 -0.29 15.26 -11.44
N GLY A 165 0.33 14.33 -12.18
CA GLY A 165 0.73 14.53 -13.58
C GLY A 165 1.84 15.59 -13.73
N LYS A 166 2.41 16.06 -12.62
CA LYS A 166 3.63 16.88 -12.62
C LYS A 166 4.79 15.93 -12.68
N ASP A 167 5.56 15.99 -13.71
CA ASP A 167 6.66 15.07 -14.04
C ASP A 167 7.85 15.19 -13.04
N ASP A 168 7.57 15.08 -11.74
CA ASP A 168 8.57 15.05 -10.67
C ASP A 168 9.29 13.69 -10.74
N ARG A 169 10.38 13.65 -11.47
CA ARG A 169 11.18 12.45 -11.68
C ARG A 169 12.25 12.34 -10.60
N ILE A 170 12.43 11.13 -10.12
CA ILE A 170 13.56 10.74 -9.28
C ILE A 170 14.30 9.60 -9.97
N GLU A 171 15.59 9.58 -9.84
CA GLU A 171 16.38 8.45 -10.33
C GLU A 171 16.05 7.19 -9.53
N PHE A 172 15.73 6.11 -10.25
CA PHE A 172 15.43 4.81 -9.66
C PHE A 172 15.97 3.69 -10.55
N PHE A 173 16.92 2.92 -10.04
CA PHE A 173 17.68 1.91 -10.78
C PHE A 173 18.46 2.48 -11.99
N GLY A 174 18.96 3.71 -11.88
CA GLY A 174 19.77 4.37 -12.92
C GLY A 174 18.98 4.98 -14.07
N GLU A 175 17.64 5.12 -13.93
CA GLU A 175 16.76 5.82 -14.88
C GLU A 175 15.95 6.91 -14.19
#